data_d3eb7df6184cc95904cd652194fc170c
#
_entry.id   d3eb7df6184cc95904cd652194fc170c
#
_cell.length_a   1.000
_cell.length_b   1.000
_cell.length_c   1.000
_cell.angle_alpha   90.00
_cell.angle_beta   90.00
_cell.angle_gamma   90.00
#
_symmetry.space_group_name_H-M   'P 1'
#
loop_
_entity.id
_entity.type
_entity.pdbx_description
1 polymer ?
#
loop_
_entity_poly.entity_id
_entity_poly.type
_entity_poly.pdbx_seq_one_letter_code
_entity_poly.pdbx_strand_id
1 'polypeptide(L)'
;ENAGPNTLVTTVVASDKDGDNVRFGFVGGGTSSGQFVIEEITGVIRLHNKAISLDRDKYELNVTALDDGACCVNGDATIHTSTAVVVVFITDVNDNKPIFKDCPTYFPKVEEGAPNGSPVIKVHATDEDKGVNGQVKYSIVQQPNQKGTKFTVDEETGEVSTNKVFDREGDDGKFVSVTVKATDQGDPSLEGVCSFTVEITDVNDNPPLFDRQKYVENVKQDASIGTNILRVSASDEDADNNGAIVYTLSAPYNPADIEYFEIQPESGWIVLKKPLDRDRYRLRVRASDRGDPPSSADVDVELDVVDRNNKPPIWDMSTYGPVHIKENVTVGTVVTSVKASSGIENNPTVFYRLMPGSTAQTNKFHTFYLQQRADNGFTWADIKVNQPLDYESIKEYNLTIRVENNGAQQLASEATVYIMLEDVNDEIPLFTEREQETVLEGEPIGTKVTQVNAIDKDGTFPNNQVYYYIVDSPRNEGKDFFEISMQTGEIFTKVVFDREKQGAYALEVEARDGAPSARPNSENQPNS
;
A
#
# COMPACT_ATOMS: atom_id res chain seq x y z
N GLU A 1 -38.70 -8.78 15.11
CA GLU A 1 -38.17 -8.31 16.40
C GLU A 1 -38.46 -6.82 16.60
N ASN A 2 -38.37 -6.01 15.59
CA ASN A 2 -38.58 -4.57 15.64
C ASN A 2 -40.07 -4.13 15.48
N ALA A 3 -41.01 -5.02 15.77
CA ALA A 3 -42.42 -4.70 15.67
C ALA A 3 -42.82 -3.57 16.68
N GLY A 4 -43.42 -2.51 16.14
CA GLY A 4 -43.81 -1.35 16.95
C GLY A 4 -44.95 -1.63 17.94
N PRO A 5 -45.19 -0.72 18.90
CA PRO A 5 -46.34 -0.79 19.82
C PRO A 5 -47.67 -0.95 19.06
N ASN A 6 -48.58 -1.69 19.64
CA ASN A 6 -49.92 -2.00 19.07
C ASN A 6 -49.91 -2.85 17.80
N THR A 7 -48.77 -3.40 17.38
CA THR A 7 -48.73 -4.33 16.22
C THR A 7 -49.68 -5.51 16.45
N LEU A 8 -50.48 -5.81 15.44
CA LEU A 8 -51.36 -6.97 15.43
C LEU A 8 -50.53 -8.25 15.39
N VAL A 9 -50.72 -9.13 16.36
CA VAL A 9 -50.11 -10.43 16.40
C VAL A 9 -50.99 -11.50 15.76
N THR A 10 -52.18 -11.66 16.31
CA THR A 10 -53.16 -12.60 15.79
C THR A 10 -54.55 -12.29 16.36
N THR A 11 -55.57 -13.00 15.90
CA THR A 11 -56.92 -12.95 16.46
C THR A 11 -57.32 -14.35 16.89
N VAL A 12 -57.74 -14.48 18.14
CA VAL A 12 -58.30 -15.72 18.68
C VAL A 12 -59.80 -15.68 18.50
N VAL A 13 -60.36 -16.79 18.04
CA VAL A 13 -61.79 -16.91 17.82
C VAL A 13 -62.35 -18.04 18.68
N ALA A 14 -63.42 -17.80 19.37
CA ALA A 14 -64.17 -18.80 20.08
C ALA A 14 -65.66 -18.66 19.72
N SER A 15 -66.36 -19.75 19.71
CA SER A 15 -67.79 -19.78 19.49
C SER A 15 -68.46 -20.52 20.63
N ASP A 16 -69.58 -19.93 21.09
CA ASP A 16 -70.47 -20.59 22.02
C ASP A 16 -71.61 -21.22 21.27
N LYS A 17 -72.02 -22.44 21.64
CA LYS A 17 -73.15 -23.13 20.99
C LYS A 17 -74.52 -22.60 21.35
N ASP A 18 -74.59 -21.98 22.52
CA ASP A 18 -75.83 -21.43 23.06
C ASP A 18 -76.08 -19.98 22.60
N GLY A 19 -75.05 -19.39 21.94
CA GLY A 19 -75.08 -18.06 21.36
C GLY A 19 -74.76 -16.94 22.33
N ASP A 20 -74.14 -17.29 23.48
CA ASP A 20 -73.72 -16.33 24.48
C ASP A 20 -72.50 -15.51 23.98
N ASN A 21 -72.36 -14.31 24.52
CA ASN A 21 -71.23 -13.46 24.20
C ASN A 21 -69.96 -14.01 24.83
N VAL A 22 -68.95 -14.12 24.05
CA VAL A 22 -67.64 -14.59 24.51
C VAL A 22 -66.71 -13.42 24.79
N ARG A 23 -66.02 -13.45 25.94
CA ARG A 23 -64.97 -12.51 26.32
C ARG A 23 -63.67 -13.19 26.41
N PHE A 24 -62.64 -12.52 25.89
CA PHE A 24 -61.29 -13.05 25.83
C PHE A 24 -60.38 -12.42 26.88
N GLY A 25 -59.42 -13.17 27.41
CA GLY A 25 -58.46 -12.72 28.38
C GLY A 25 -57.24 -13.64 28.42
N PHE A 26 -56.22 -13.28 29.19
CA PHE A 26 -55.14 -14.18 29.52
C PHE A 26 -55.38 -14.90 30.84
N VAL A 27 -54.93 -16.14 30.95
CA VAL A 27 -55.05 -16.97 32.19
C VAL A 27 -54.44 -16.19 33.36
N GLY A 28 -55.21 -16.06 34.46
CA GLY A 28 -54.78 -15.34 35.67
C GLY A 28 -55.00 -13.83 35.63
N GLY A 29 -55.72 -13.31 34.63
CA GLY A 29 -56.08 -11.87 34.56
C GLY A 29 -54.93 -10.93 34.32
N GLY A 30 -53.75 -11.48 34.02
CA GLY A 30 -52.52 -10.72 33.75
C GLY A 30 -52.11 -10.76 32.28
N THR A 31 -51.45 -9.73 31.84
CA THR A 31 -50.73 -9.75 30.59
C THR A 31 -49.62 -10.79 30.70
N SER A 32 -49.59 -11.79 29.81
CA SER A 32 -48.48 -12.71 29.69
C SER A 32 -47.19 -11.89 29.49
N SER A 33 -46.34 -11.84 30.52
CA SER A 33 -45.10 -11.04 30.58
C SER A 33 -45.22 -9.53 30.43
N GLY A 34 -46.43 -8.93 30.38
CA GLY A 34 -46.62 -7.48 30.19
C GLY A 34 -46.37 -6.97 28.77
N GLN A 35 -46.08 -7.85 27.83
CA GLN A 35 -45.68 -7.48 26.45
C GLN A 35 -46.83 -7.58 25.45
N PHE A 36 -47.85 -8.38 25.75
CA PHE A 36 -49.02 -8.59 24.89
C PHE A 36 -50.30 -8.13 25.60
N VAL A 37 -51.24 -7.67 24.80
CA VAL A 37 -52.61 -7.35 25.25
C VAL A 37 -53.59 -8.09 24.36
N ILE A 38 -54.73 -8.47 24.94
CA ILE A 38 -55.85 -9.05 24.20
C ILE A 38 -57.06 -8.18 24.36
N GLU A 39 -57.77 -7.91 23.28
CA GLU A 39 -59.04 -7.20 23.30
C GLU A 39 -60.15 -8.15 23.77
N GLU A 40 -60.83 -7.76 24.82
CA GLU A 40 -61.80 -8.60 25.53
C GLU A 40 -62.98 -9.04 24.62
N ILE A 41 -63.37 -8.21 23.66
CA ILE A 41 -64.55 -8.49 22.82
C ILE A 41 -64.17 -9.16 21.51
N THR A 42 -63.06 -8.74 20.92
CA THR A 42 -62.69 -9.16 19.56
C THR A 42 -61.72 -10.33 19.52
N GLY A 43 -61.07 -10.64 20.67
CA GLY A 43 -60.00 -11.67 20.73
C GLY A 43 -58.71 -11.28 20.00
N VAL A 44 -58.56 -9.99 19.62
CA VAL A 44 -57.37 -9.50 18.92
C VAL A 44 -56.21 -9.37 19.91
N ILE A 45 -55.13 -10.05 19.62
CA ILE A 45 -53.89 -9.96 20.39
C ILE A 45 -52.94 -9.00 19.69
N ARG A 46 -52.42 -8.02 20.43
CA ARG A 46 -51.49 -7.00 19.97
C ARG A 46 -50.29 -6.91 20.91
N LEU A 47 -49.21 -6.32 20.43
CA LEU A 47 -48.17 -5.85 21.32
C LEU A 47 -48.67 -4.72 22.20
N HIS A 48 -48.19 -4.68 23.44
CA HIS A 48 -48.57 -3.62 24.39
C HIS A 48 -48.20 -2.23 23.85
N ASN A 49 -48.92 -1.19 24.23
CA ASN A 49 -48.75 0.19 23.77
C ASN A 49 -47.49 0.91 24.34
N LYS A 50 -46.78 0.31 25.28
CA LYS A 50 -45.50 0.82 25.79
C LYS A 50 -44.37 0.22 24.97
N ALA A 51 -43.25 0.96 24.82
CA ALA A 51 -42.06 0.42 24.22
C ALA A 51 -41.61 -0.84 24.96
N ILE A 52 -41.52 -1.97 24.26
CA ILE A 52 -41.25 -3.29 24.83
C ILE A 52 -40.04 -3.87 24.09
N SER A 53 -39.17 -4.52 24.84
CA SER A 53 -38.15 -5.38 24.28
C SER A 53 -38.68 -6.82 24.22
N LEU A 54 -38.73 -7.39 23.03
CA LEU A 54 -39.04 -8.81 22.81
C LEU A 54 -37.71 -9.60 22.96
N ASP A 55 -37.47 -10.07 24.19
CA ASP A 55 -36.18 -10.67 24.62
C ASP A 55 -36.12 -12.20 24.48
N ARG A 56 -37.16 -12.81 23.91
CA ARG A 56 -37.26 -14.28 23.75
C ARG A 56 -37.63 -14.63 22.32
N ASP A 57 -37.16 -15.73 21.85
CA ASP A 57 -37.49 -16.26 20.51
C ASP A 57 -38.91 -16.78 20.40
N LYS A 58 -39.50 -17.10 21.56
CA LYS A 58 -40.84 -17.69 21.64
C LYS A 58 -41.58 -17.22 22.88
N TYR A 59 -42.83 -16.86 22.69
CA TYR A 59 -43.77 -16.57 23.75
C TYR A 59 -44.96 -17.53 23.68
N GLU A 60 -45.38 -18.08 24.84
CA GLU A 60 -46.56 -18.90 24.96
C GLU A 60 -47.63 -18.12 25.74
N LEU A 61 -48.71 -17.77 25.07
CA LEU A 61 -49.81 -16.98 25.62
C LEU A 61 -50.97 -17.91 25.93
N ASN A 62 -51.28 -18.09 27.20
CA ASN A 62 -52.43 -18.86 27.63
C ASN A 62 -53.67 -17.97 27.60
N VAL A 63 -54.52 -18.17 26.62
CA VAL A 63 -55.75 -17.35 26.39
C VAL A 63 -56.95 -18.05 26.98
N THR A 64 -57.81 -17.29 27.59
CA THR A 64 -59.13 -17.74 28.08
C THR A 64 -60.22 -17.16 27.22
N ALA A 65 -61.24 -17.95 27.00
CA ALA A 65 -62.51 -17.52 26.46
C ALA A 65 -63.62 -17.83 27.52
N LEU A 66 -64.33 -16.80 27.95
CA LEU A 66 -65.36 -16.92 28.92
C LEU A 66 -66.69 -16.53 28.27
N ASP A 67 -67.76 -17.31 28.49
CA ASP A 67 -69.12 -16.88 28.16
C ASP A 67 -69.67 -15.92 29.24
N ASP A 68 -70.79 -15.26 28.98
CA ASP A 68 -71.40 -14.37 29.93
C ASP A 68 -72.49 -15.09 30.75
N GLY A 69 -72.69 -16.38 30.54
CA GLY A 69 -73.64 -17.23 31.24
C GLY A 69 -75.10 -16.73 31.08
N ALA A 70 -75.39 -15.98 30.01
CA ALA A 70 -76.68 -15.31 29.85
C ALA A 70 -77.80 -16.24 29.43
N CYS A 71 -77.44 -17.45 28.99
CA CYS A 71 -78.40 -18.43 28.49
C CYS A 71 -78.52 -19.60 29.48
N CYS A 72 -79.64 -19.65 30.25
CA CYS A 72 -79.92 -20.84 30.99
C CYS A 72 -81.44 -21.04 31.28
N VAL A 73 -81.92 -22.17 30.92
CA VAL A 73 -83.33 -22.56 31.03
C VAL A 73 -83.76 -22.84 32.47
N ASN A 74 -82.85 -22.89 33.47
CA ASN A 74 -83.11 -23.24 34.86
C ASN A 74 -82.65 -22.22 35.92
N GLY A 75 -82.30 -20.99 35.56
CA GLY A 75 -82.05 -19.91 36.52
C GLY A 75 -80.68 -19.86 37.19
N ASP A 76 -79.72 -20.77 36.90
CA ASP A 76 -78.35 -20.72 37.37
C ASP A 76 -77.44 -20.30 36.24
N ALA A 77 -76.98 -19.07 36.27
CA ALA A 77 -75.99 -18.55 35.33
C ALA A 77 -74.67 -19.26 35.59
N THR A 78 -74.25 -20.15 34.69
CA THR A 78 -72.98 -20.86 34.80
C THR A 78 -72.04 -20.34 33.72
N ILE A 79 -71.03 -19.62 34.16
CA ILE A 79 -69.97 -19.14 33.26
C ILE A 79 -69.04 -20.31 32.92
N HIS A 80 -68.91 -20.61 31.65
CA HIS A 80 -67.97 -21.61 31.16
C HIS A 80 -66.68 -20.93 30.67
N THR A 81 -65.55 -21.61 30.91
CA THR A 81 -64.26 -21.09 30.52
C THR A 81 -63.56 -22.14 29.67
N SER A 82 -63.06 -21.72 28.53
CA SER A 82 -62.19 -22.51 27.68
C SER A 82 -60.82 -21.84 27.60
N THR A 83 -59.79 -22.62 27.45
CA THR A 83 -58.41 -22.15 27.37
C THR A 83 -57.72 -22.65 26.09
N ALA A 84 -56.91 -21.78 25.49
CA ALA A 84 -56.08 -22.12 24.35
C ALA A 84 -54.68 -21.54 24.53
N VAL A 85 -53.70 -22.17 23.90
CA VAL A 85 -52.32 -21.66 23.89
C VAL A 85 -52.03 -21.06 22.52
N VAL A 86 -51.67 -19.80 22.52
CA VAL A 86 -51.15 -19.10 21.33
C VAL A 86 -49.61 -19.06 21.43
N VAL A 87 -48.95 -19.60 20.47
CA VAL A 87 -47.48 -19.58 20.41
C VAL A 87 -47.06 -18.48 19.43
N VAL A 88 -46.34 -17.50 19.92
CA VAL A 88 -45.80 -16.40 19.13
C VAL A 88 -44.32 -16.61 18.97
N PHE A 89 -43.87 -16.78 17.74
CA PHE A 89 -42.44 -16.82 17.40
C PHE A 89 -42.00 -15.42 17.01
N ILE A 90 -40.87 -15.00 17.53
CA ILE A 90 -40.23 -13.76 17.17
C ILE A 90 -39.24 -14.06 16.06
N THR A 91 -39.41 -13.46 14.91
CA THR A 91 -38.46 -13.55 13.80
C THR A 91 -37.42 -12.45 13.95
N ASP A 92 -36.20 -12.80 13.73
CA ASP A 92 -35.09 -11.89 13.73
C ASP A 92 -35.18 -10.94 12.53
N VAL A 93 -34.71 -9.72 12.70
CA VAL A 93 -34.63 -8.69 11.66
C VAL A 93 -33.15 -8.35 11.48
N ASN A 94 -32.70 -8.30 10.25
CA ASN A 94 -31.32 -7.97 9.92
C ASN A 94 -31.07 -6.47 10.13
N ASP A 95 -30.81 -6.04 11.36
CA ASP A 95 -30.60 -4.65 11.74
C ASP A 95 -29.20 -4.38 12.34
N ASN A 96 -28.39 -5.40 12.47
CA ASN A 96 -26.98 -5.29 12.85
C ASN A 96 -26.09 -5.69 11.66
N LYS A 97 -24.91 -5.12 11.60
CA LYS A 97 -23.92 -5.47 10.61
C LYS A 97 -22.74 -6.18 11.25
N PRO A 98 -22.05 -7.04 10.54
CA PRO A 98 -20.82 -7.66 11.05
C PRO A 98 -19.79 -6.61 11.48
N ILE A 99 -19.18 -6.78 12.66
CA ILE A 99 -18.19 -5.86 13.23
C ILE A 99 -16.91 -6.61 13.53
N PHE A 100 -15.81 -6.11 13.00
CA PHE A 100 -14.46 -6.57 13.31
C PHE A 100 -13.92 -5.82 14.54
N LYS A 101 -14.16 -6.35 15.73
CA LYS A 101 -13.74 -5.70 17.00
C LYS A 101 -12.23 -5.60 17.15
N ASP A 102 -11.50 -6.59 16.63
CA ASP A 102 -10.05 -6.69 16.75
C ASP A 102 -9.28 -6.04 15.60
N CYS A 103 -9.98 -5.45 14.62
CA CYS A 103 -9.37 -4.86 13.42
C CYS A 103 -8.20 -3.92 13.71
N PRO A 104 -8.27 -3.01 14.70
CA PRO A 104 -7.15 -2.12 15.01
C PRO A 104 -5.89 -2.81 15.55
N THR A 105 -6.00 -4.09 15.92
CA THR A 105 -4.88 -4.87 16.47
C THR A 105 -4.20 -5.75 15.43
N TYR A 106 -4.75 -5.85 14.22
CA TYR A 106 -4.20 -6.71 13.19
C TYR A 106 -2.94 -6.09 12.58
N PHE A 107 -1.82 -6.75 12.78
CA PHE A 107 -0.54 -6.38 12.20
C PHE A 107 0.29 -7.64 11.89
N PRO A 108 -0.20 -8.49 10.96
CA PRO A 108 0.47 -9.74 10.63
C PRO A 108 1.76 -9.51 9.83
N LYS A 109 2.60 -10.55 9.83
CA LYS A 109 3.84 -10.58 9.08
C LYS A 109 3.87 -11.82 8.17
N VAL A 110 4.47 -11.64 7.01
CA VAL A 110 4.71 -12.71 6.03
C VAL A 110 6.13 -12.56 5.52
N GLU A 111 6.88 -13.63 5.45
CA GLU A 111 8.19 -13.61 4.79
C GLU A 111 8.00 -13.44 3.29
N GLU A 112 8.83 -12.61 2.67
CA GLU A 112 8.91 -12.61 1.22
C GLU A 112 9.37 -13.98 0.69
N GLY A 113 9.12 -14.25 -0.57
CA GLY A 113 9.44 -15.57 -1.13
C GLY A 113 8.54 -16.70 -0.59
N ALA A 114 7.71 -16.46 0.43
CA ALA A 114 6.78 -17.47 0.93
C ALA A 114 5.84 -17.95 -0.17
N PRO A 115 5.57 -19.27 -0.25
CA PRO A 115 4.75 -19.83 -1.32
C PRO A 115 3.33 -19.25 -1.29
N ASN A 116 2.72 -19.18 -2.47
CA ASN A 116 1.31 -18.82 -2.59
C ASN A 116 0.43 -19.73 -1.73
N GLY A 117 -0.53 -19.13 -1.01
CA GLY A 117 -1.38 -19.84 -0.05
C GLY A 117 -0.82 -19.90 1.37
N SER A 118 0.28 -19.21 1.65
CA SER A 118 0.82 -19.10 3.01
C SER A 118 -0.17 -18.37 3.93
N PRO A 119 -0.42 -18.90 5.16
CA PRO A 119 -1.34 -18.28 6.11
C PRO A 119 -0.78 -16.95 6.60
N VAL A 120 -1.65 -15.94 6.70
CA VAL A 120 -1.31 -14.60 7.14
C VAL A 120 -1.88 -14.30 8.50
N ILE A 121 -3.20 -14.34 8.61
CA ILE A 121 -3.95 -14.07 9.85
C ILE A 121 -5.35 -14.67 9.74
N LYS A 122 -5.94 -14.95 10.86
CA LYS A 122 -7.37 -15.25 10.94
C LYS A 122 -8.10 -14.02 11.46
N VAL A 123 -8.97 -13.45 10.65
CA VAL A 123 -9.82 -12.32 11.03
C VAL A 123 -11.13 -12.84 11.61
N HIS A 124 -11.74 -12.05 12.49
CA HIS A 124 -13.00 -12.41 13.10
C HIS A 124 -13.94 -11.20 13.16
N ALA A 125 -15.12 -11.38 12.60
CA ALA A 125 -16.22 -10.45 12.73
C ALA A 125 -17.37 -11.10 13.50
N THR A 126 -18.08 -10.32 14.30
CA THR A 126 -19.25 -10.75 15.05
C THR A 126 -20.46 -9.94 14.62
N ASP A 127 -21.59 -10.61 14.53
CA ASP A 127 -22.88 -10.03 14.29
C ASP A 127 -23.81 -10.31 15.46
N GLU A 128 -24.64 -9.39 15.84
CA GLU A 128 -25.55 -9.51 16.98
C GLU A 128 -26.90 -10.11 16.60
N ASP A 129 -27.19 -10.22 15.31
CA ASP A 129 -28.41 -10.83 14.80
C ASP A 129 -28.38 -12.36 14.92
N LYS A 130 -29.53 -12.98 14.77
CA LYS A 130 -29.70 -14.43 14.97
C LYS A 130 -29.83 -15.17 13.64
N GLY A 131 -29.50 -16.46 13.68
CA GLY A 131 -29.67 -17.35 12.54
C GLY A 131 -28.85 -16.92 11.34
N VAL A 132 -29.47 -16.83 10.17
CA VAL A 132 -28.81 -16.44 8.91
C VAL A 132 -28.42 -14.97 8.89
N ASN A 133 -29.15 -14.10 9.60
CA ASN A 133 -28.83 -12.67 9.69
C ASN A 133 -27.49 -12.43 10.41
N GLY A 134 -27.18 -13.25 11.42
CA GLY A 134 -25.91 -13.18 12.15
C GLY A 134 -24.82 -14.12 11.59
N GLN A 135 -25.09 -14.83 10.48
CA GLN A 135 -24.11 -15.73 9.87
C GLN A 135 -23.19 -14.96 8.92
N VAL A 136 -21.94 -14.81 9.32
CA VAL A 136 -20.96 -13.99 8.61
C VAL A 136 -20.19 -14.81 7.57
N LYS A 137 -20.02 -14.23 6.39
CA LYS A 137 -19.12 -14.69 5.33
C LYS A 137 -18.08 -13.64 4.98
N TYR A 138 -16.87 -14.10 4.68
CA TYR A 138 -15.73 -13.22 4.43
C TYR A 138 -15.36 -13.15 2.95
N SER A 139 -14.92 -11.99 2.51
CA SER A 139 -14.36 -11.78 1.16
C SER A 139 -13.26 -10.70 1.18
N ILE A 140 -12.37 -10.74 0.20
CA ILE A 140 -11.38 -9.68 -0.01
C ILE A 140 -11.99 -8.57 -0.87
N VAL A 141 -11.82 -7.33 -0.45
CA VAL A 141 -12.17 -6.16 -1.27
C VAL A 141 -11.09 -5.96 -2.32
N GLN A 142 -11.46 -6.10 -3.59
CA GLN A 142 -10.56 -5.91 -4.71
C GLN A 142 -10.34 -4.41 -4.94
N GLN A 143 -9.07 -3.99 -4.95
CA GLN A 143 -8.74 -2.60 -5.27
C GLN A 143 -9.00 -2.31 -6.77
N PRO A 144 -9.52 -1.12 -7.09
CA PRO A 144 -9.64 -0.68 -8.48
C PRO A 144 -8.23 -0.65 -9.11
N ASN A 145 -8.05 -1.11 -10.31
CA ASN A 145 -6.79 -1.15 -11.06
C ASN A 145 -5.81 -2.30 -10.74
N GLN A 146 -6.09 -3.20 -9.80
CA GLN A 146 -5.30 -4.41 -9.64
C GLN A 146 -5.95 -5.59 -10.38
N LYS A 147 -5.14 -6.29 -11.18
CA LYS A 147 -5.56 -7.58 -11.77
C LYS A 147 -5.45 -8.67 -10.70
N GLY A 148 -6.53 -8.90 -9.98
CA GLY A 148 -6.59 -9.90 -8.92
C GLY A 148 -6.27 -9.34 -7.54
N THR A 149 -6.47 -10.16 -6.52
CA THR A 149 -6.18 -9.83 -5.12
C THR A 149 -4.81 -10.38 -4.72
N LYS A 150 -4.04 -9.63 -3.94
CA LYS A 150 -2.76 -10.10 -3.39
C LYS A 150 -2.95 -11.13 -2.28
N PHE A 151 -4.14 -11.19 -1.70
CA PHE A 151 -4.53 -12.11 -0.64
C PHE A 151 -5.86 -12.79 -0.98
N THR A 152 -6.11 -13.91 -0.35
CA THR A 152 -7.40 -14.60 -0.34
C THR A 152 -7.88 -14.73 1.08
N VAL A 153 -9.17 -14.90 1.28
CA VAL A 153 -9.76 -15.21 2.57
C VAL A 153 -10.68 -16.43 2.42
N ASP A 154 -10.62 -17.32 3.36
CA ASP A 154 -11.58 -18.41 3.46
C ASP A 154 -12.93 -17.84 3.90
N GLU A 155 -13.95 -18.07 3.09
CA GLU A 155 -15.29 -17.48 3.22
C GLU A 155 -15.96 -17.81 4.57
N GLU A 156 -15.69 -18.98 5.13
CA GLU A 156 -16.35 -19.46 6.35
C GLU A 156 -15.50 -19.20 7.61
N THR A 157 -14.18 -19.35 7.49
CA THR A 157 -13.29 -19.32 8.65
C THR A 157 -12.65 -17.98 8.92
N GLY A 158 -12.61 -17.10 7.91
CA GLY A 158 -11.91 -15.82 7.98
C GLY A 158 -10.37 -15.96 7.95
N GLU A 159 -9.84 -17.10 7.51
CA GLU A 159 -8.40 -17.30 7.37
C GLU A 159 -7.90 -16.61 6.10
N VAL A 160 -7.05 -15.60 6.29
CA VAL A 160 -6.42 -14.83 5.21
C VAL A 160 -5.11 -15.50 4.84
N SER A 161 -4.91 -15.74 3.55
CA SER A 161 -3.70 -16.34 2.98
C SER A 161 -3.16 -15.53 1.82
N THR A 162 -1.88 -15.70 1.51
CA THR A 162 -1.26 -15.04 0.35
C THR A 162 -1.81 -15.58 -0.97
N ASN A 163 -2.01 -14.71 -1.95
CA ASN A 163 -2.43 -15.08 -3.32
C ASN A 163 -1.34 -14.80 -4.36
N LYS A 164 -0.16 -14.52 -3.91
CA LYS A 164 1.06 -14.36 -4.71
C LYS A 164 2.29 -14.62 -3.83
N VAL A 165 3.42 -14.79 -4.47
CA VAL A 165 4.73 -14.70 -3.81
C VAL A 165 5.09 -13.23 -3.74
N PHE A 166 5.38 -12.73 -2.54
CA PHE A 166 5.79 -11.34 -2.32
C PHE A 166 7.30 -11.17 -2.50
N ASP A 167 7.68 -10.00 -2.97
CA ASP A 167 9.05 -9.54 -3.16
C ASP A 167 9.13 -8.14 -2.53
N ARG A 168 9.85 -8.04 -1.42
CA ARG A 168 9.89 -6.85 -0.58
C ARG A 168 10.68 -5.71 -1.20
N GLU A 169 11.73 -6.03 -1.93
CA GLU A 169 12.61 -5.10 -2.66
C GLU A 169 12.03 -4.70 -4.01
N GLY A 170 11.07 -5.49 -4.53
CA GLY A 170 10.36 -5.23 -5.76
C GLY A 170 9.10 -4.37 -5.59
N ASP A 171 8.10 -4.64 -6.43
CA ASP A 171 6.85 -3.84 -6.53
C ASP A 171 5.95 -3.90 -5.28
N ASP A 172 6.17 -4.85 -4.38
CA ASP A 172 5.30 -5.04 -3.22
C ASP A 172 5.66 -4.15 -2.04
N GLY A 173 6.96 -3.94 -1.84
CA GLY A 173 7.51 -3.15 -0.75
C GLY A 173 7.32 -3.80 0.63
N LYS A 174 7.74 -3.10 1.67
CA LYS A 174 7.70 -3.57 3.06
C LYS A 174 6.29 -3.78 3.61
N PHE A 175 5.32 -3.01 3.16
CA PHE A 175 3.97 -3.01 3.70
C PHE A 175 2.92 -3.15 2.61
N VAL A 176 2.04 -4.12 2.77
CA VAL A 176 0.95 -4.38 1.83
C VAL A 176 -0.37 -4.29 2.57
N SER A 177 -1.26 -3.42 2.09
CA SER A 177 -2.58 -3.26 2.66
C SER A 177 -3.54 -4.32 2.13
N VAL A 178 -4.43 -4.78 3.00
CA VAL A 178 -5.53 -5.69 2.67
C VAL A 178 -6.80 -5.22 3.34
N THR A 179 -7.90 -5.30 2.62
CA THR A 179 -9.23 -5.02 3.15
C THR A 179 -10.08 -6.27 3.06
N VAL A 180 -10.53 -6.73 4.20
CA VAL A 180 -11.47 -7.86 4.32
C VAL A 180 -12.85 -7.31 4.60
N LYS A 181 -13.82 -7.84 3.88
CA LYS A 181 -15.23 -7.55 4.07
C LYS A 181 -15.91 -8.75 4.71
N ALA A 182 -16.75 -8.49 5.69
CA ALA A 182 -17.65 -9.45 6.31
C ALA A 182 -19.07 -9.09 5.91
N THR A 183 -19.83 -10.05 5.42
CA THR A 183 -21.21 -9.89 4.95
C THR A 183 -22.07 -10.90 5.69
N ASP A 184 -23.17 -10.46 6.28
CA ASP A 184 -24.18 -11.38 6.81
C ASP A 184 -24.97 -12.07 5.68
N GLN A 185 -25.81 -13.02 6.04
CA GLN A 185 -26.64 -13.77 5.09
C GLN A 185 -28.11 -13.35 5.16
N GLY A 186 -28.38 -12.16 5.69
CA GLY A 186 -29.71 -11.57 5.75
C GLY A 186 -30.20 -11.04 4.40
N ASP A 187 -31.44 -10.58 4.36
CA ASP A 187 -32.06 -9.96 3.18
C ASP A 187 -32.77 -8.64 3.59
N PRO A 188 -32.24 -7.45 3.20
CA PRO A 188 -30.95 -7.25 2.54
C PRO A 188 -29.76 -7.59 3.43
N SER A 189 -28.66 -8.05 2.84
CA SER A 189 -27.43 -8.30 3.58
C SER A 189 -26.73 -7.00 3.97
N LEU A 190 -26.11 -6.98 5.16
CA LEU A 190 -25.32 -5.87 5.68
C LEU A 190 -23.83 -6.25 5.69
N GLU A 191 -22.98 -5.23 5.65
CA GLU A 191 -21.54 -5.41 5.49
C GLU A 191 -20.72 -4.65 6.53
N GLY A 192 -19.65 -5.25 6.98
CA GLY A 192 -18.59 -4.62 7.75
C GLY A 192 -17.25 -4.81 7.06
N VAL A 193 -16.34 -3.86 7.19
CA VAL A 193 -15.01 -3.93 6.59
C VAL A 193 -13.92 -3.75 7.63
N CYS A 194 -12.79 -4.39 7.38
CA CYS A 194 -11.56 -4.25 8.15
C CYS A 194 -10.38 -4.10 7.20
N SER A 195 -9.67 -2.99 7.31
CA SER A 195 -8.44 -2.75 6.58
C SER A 195 -7.26 -2.81 7.53
N PHE A 196 -6.26 -3.57 7.18
CA PHE A 196 -5.02 -3.69 7.96
C PHE A 196 -3.82 -3.86 7.03
N THR A 197 -2.64 -3.70 7.59
CA THR A 197 -1.38 -3.79 6.86
C THR A 197 -0.65 -5.06 7.22
N VAL A 198 -0.17 -5.76 6.20
CA VAL A 198 0.72 -6.92 6.33
C VAL A 198 2.16 -6.45 6.15
N GLU A 199 3.02 -6.72 7.12
CA GLU A 199 4.46 -6.47 6.98
C GLU A 199 5.09 -7.64 6.23
N ILE A 200 5.75 -7.35 5.11
CA ILE A 200 6.58 -8.32 4.39
C ILE A 200 7.96 -8.29 5.03
N THR A 201 8.35 -9.39 5.64
CA THR A 201 9.66 -9.51 6.29
C THR A 201 10.70 -9.95 5.29
N ASP A 202 11.89 -9.40 5.48
CA ASP A 202 13.05 -9.59 4.63
C ASP A 202 13.63 -11.00 4.72
N VAL A 203 14.07 -11.54 3.59
CA VAL A 203 14.83 -12.77 3.45
C VAL A 203 16.10 -12.42 2.68
N ASN A 204 17.24 -12.98 3.05
CA ASN A 204 18.53 -12.74 2.37
C ASN A 204 18.54 -13.41 0.99
N ASP A 205 17.82 -12.83 0.01
CA ASP A 205 17.69 -13.37 -1.34
C ASP A 205 18.35 -12.51 -2.42
N ASN A 206 18.82 -11.32 -2.06
CA ASN A 206 19.64 -10.47 -2.92
C ASN A 206 21.12 -10.54 -2.51
N PRO A 207 22.03 -10.85 -3.42
CA PRO A 207 23.45 -10.77 -3.13
C PRO A 207 23.98 -9.33 -3.27
N PRO A 208 25.05 -8.96 -2.54
CA PRO A 208 25.72 -7.70 -2.77
C PRO A 208 26.11 -7.51 -4.23
N LEU A 209 25.88 -6.31 -4.76
CA LEU A 209 26.18 -5.97 -6.15
C LEU A 209 27.15 -4.80 -6.23
N PHE A 210 28.32 -5.02 -6.83
CA PHE A 210 29.29 -3.96 -7.04
C PHE A 210 28.81 -2.98 -8.12
N ASP A 211 29.08 -1.69 -7.92
CA ASP A 211 28.77 -0.62 -8.87
C ASP A 211 29.56 -0.73 -10.18
N ARG A 212 30.65 -1.53 -10.20
CA ARG A 212 31.50 -1.77 -11.36
C ARG A 212 31.80 -3.24 -11.54
N GLN A 213 31.98 -3.66 -12.78
CA GLN A 213 32.39 -5.03 -13.12
C GLN A 213 33.89 -5.29 -12.85
N LYS A 214 34.68 -4.25 -12.81
CA LYS A 214 36.12 -4.27 -12.51
C LYS A 214 36.56 -2.88 -12.07
N TYR A 215 37.45 -2.82 -11.10
CA TYR A 215 38.11 -1.59 -10.70
C TYR A 215 39.53 -1.57 -11.26
N VAL A 216 39.92 -0.43 -11.81
CA VAL A 216 41.28 -0.18 -12.29
C VAL A 216 41.70 1.19 -11.79
N GLU A 217 42.84 1.27 -11.12
CA GLU A 217 43.37 2.50 -10.57
C GLU A 217 44.88 2.59 -10.78
N ASN A 218 45.38 3.82 -10.87
CA ASN A 218 46.80 4.12 -11.01
C ASN A 218 47.37 4.54 -9.66
N VAL A 219 48.41 3.86 -9.23
CA VAL A 219 49.09 4.13 -7.96
C VAL A 219 50.49 4.64 -8.22
N LYS A 220 50.86 5.74 -7.60
CA LYS A 220 52.25 6.24 -7.70
C LYS A 220 53.19 5.27 -7.02
N GLN A 221 54.34 5.00 -7.66
CA GLN A 221 55.37 4.12 -7.11
C GLN A 221 55.89 4.61 -5.75
N ASP A 222 55.89 5.94 -5.54
CA ASP A 222 56.33 6.60 -4.31
C ASP A 222 55.16 6.90 -3.30
N ALA A 223 54.03 6.25 -3.50
CA ALA A 223 52.90 6.40 -2.59
C ALA A 223 53.28 5.99 -1.17
N SER A 224 52.89 6.81 -0.19
CA SER A 224 53.18 6.57 1.23
C SER A 224 52.34 5.41 1.79
N ILE A 225 52.92 4.62 2.69
CA ILE A 225 52.17 3.63 3.47
C ILE A 225 51.03 4.30 4.22
N GLY A 226 49.86 3.68 4.23
CA GLY A 226 48.63 4.22 4.81
C GLY A 226 47.80 5.08 3.84
N THR A 227 48.26 5.27 2.59
CA THR A 227 47.49 5.97 1.57
C THR A 227 46.26 5.15 1.15
N ASN A 228 45.10 5.78 1.13
CA ASN A 228 43.89 5.24 0.54
C ASN A 228 44.05 5.25 -0.99
N ILE A 229 44.09 4.07 -1.60
CA ILE A 229 44.34 3.90 -3.03
C ILE A 229 43.06 3.99 -3.83
N LEU A 230 42.09 3.17 -3.47
CA LEU A 230 40.83 3.01 -4.19
C LEU A 230 39.72 2.62 -3.21
N ARG A 231 38.56 3.12 -3.45
CA ARG A 231 37.35 2.68 -2.76
C ARG A 231 36.52 1.79 -3.69
N VAL A 232 36.21 0.60 -3.23
CA VAL A 232 35.21 -0.27 -3.87
C VAL A 232 33.84 -0.02 -3.21
N SER A 233 32.78 -0.13 -3.98
CA SER A 233 31.42 0.08 -3.48
C SER A 233 30.52 -1.02 -4.02
N ALA A 234 29.76 -1.62 -3.11
CA ALA A 234 28.68 -2.53 -3.45
C ALA A 234 27.42 -2.09 -2.70
N SER A 235 26.26 -2.40 -3.26
CA SER A 235 24.94 -2.23 -2.67
C SER A 235 24.26 -3.57 -2.56
N ASP A 236 23.39 -3.68 -1.59
CA ASP A 236 22.54 -4.83 -1.35
C ASP A 236 21.14 -4.29 -1.09
N GLU A 237 20.13 -4.91 -1.68
CA GLU A 237 18.75 -4.43 -1.62
C GLU A 237 18.02 -4.94 -0.38
N ASP A 238 18.56 -6.01 0.27
CA ASP A 238 17.98 -6.57 1.47
C ASP A 238 18.07 -5.61 2.66
N ALA A 239 17.29 -5.87 3.69
CA ALA A 239 17.22 -5.01 4.85
C ALA A 239 18.17 -5.43 5.99
N ASP A 240 18.48 -4.48 6.84
CA ASP A 240 19.20 -4.68 8.09
C ASP A 240 20.53 -5.46 7.90
N ASN A 241 20.68 -6.61 8.54
CA ASN A 241 21.89 -7.43 8.43
C ASN A 241 22.02 -8.11 7.08
N ASN A 242 20.90 -8.42 6.42
CA ASN A 242 20.93 -9.05 5.10
C ASN A 242 21.50 -8.09 4.05
N GLY A 243 21.25 -6.78 4.19
CA GLY A 243 21.84 -5.74 3.34
C GLY A 243 23.12 -5.08 3.88
N ALA A 244 23.62 -5.49 5.05
CA ALA A 244 24.80 -4.88 5.67
C ALA A 244 26.10 -5.48 5.13
N ILE A 245 26.79 -4.76 4.26
CA ILE A 245 27.96 -5.25 3.52
C ILE A 245 29.24 -5.14 4.33
N VAL A 246 30.07 -6.18 4.23
CA VAL A 246 31.45 -6.24 4.73
C VAL A 246 32.38 -6.63 3.60
N TYR A 247 33.48 -5.90 3.44
CA TYR A 247 34.49 -6.15 2.41
C TYR A 247 35.66 -6.94 2.93
N THR A 248 36.11 -7.90 2.15
CA THR A 248 37.36 -8.66 2.36
C THR A 248 38.22 -8.64 1.12
N LEU A 249 39.55 -8.70 1.32
CA LEU A 249 40.55 -8.63 0.25
C LEU A 249 41.26 -9.98 0.08
N SER A 250 41.44 -10.38 -1.15
CA SER A 250 42.26 -11.56 -1.53
C SER A 250 43.09 -11.26 -2.77
N ALA A 251 44.09 -12.07 -3.01
CA ALA A 251 44.97 -11.97 -4.17
C ALA A 251 45.09 -13.33 -4.88
N PRO A 252 44.04 -13.77 -5.61
CA PRO A 252 43.98 -15.11 -6.21
C PRO A 252 44.98 -15.29 -7.37
N TYR A 253 45.41 -14.18 -7.99
CA TYR A 253 46.36 -14.24 -9.11
C TYR A 253 47.80 -14.30 -8.66
N ASN A 254 48.14 -13.64 -7.57
CA ASN A 254 49.45 -13.69 -6.93
C ASN A 254 49.30 -13.50 -5.43
N PRO A 255 49.37 -14.58 -4.64
CA PRO A 255 49.13 -14.52 -3.19
C PRO A 255 50.04 -13.53 -2.44
N ALA A 256 51.21 -13.18 -2.98
CA ALA A 256 52.10 -12.19 -2.37
C ALA A 256 51.53 -10.75 -2.46
N ASP A 257 50.58 -10.47 -3.36
CA ASP A 257 50.03 -9.14 -3.54
C ASP A 257 49.21 -8.70 -2.33
N ILE A 258 48.60 -9.63 -1.57
CA ILE A 258 47.84 -9.34 -0.35
C ILE A 258 48.70 -8.68 0.74
N GLU A 259 50.00 -8.85 0.72
CA GLU A 259 50.87 -8.26 1.72
C GLU A 259 51.04 -6.74 1.56
N TYR A 260 50.79 -6.24 0.34
CA TYR A 260 50.96 -4.82 0.00
C TYR A 260 49.75 -3.97 0.31
N PHE A 261 48.56 -4.59 0.47
CA PHE A 261 47.31 -3.89 0.61
C PHE A 261 46.47 -4.46 1.76
N GLU A 262 45.60 -3.63 2.28
CA GLU A 262 44.49 -4.05 3.16
C GLU A 262 43.23 -3.34 2.73
N ILE A 263 42.08 -3.89 3.09
CA ILE A 263 40.79 -3.26 2.87
C ILE A 263 40.14 -2.94 4.21
N GLN A 264 39.54 -1.76 4.29
CA GLN A 264 38.71 -1.37 5.43
C GLN A 264 37.37 -2.07 5.28
N PRO A 265 36.95 -2.95 6.20
CA PRO A 265 35.82 -3.82 6.00
C PRO A 265 34.48 -3.09 5.81
N GLU A 266 34.30 -1.95 6.50
CA GLU A 266 33.02 -1.20 6.47
C GLU A 266 32.97 -0.14 5.36
N SER A 267 34.10 0.38 4.94
CA SER A 267 34.15 1.51 4.00
C SER A 267 34.56 1.13 2.58
N GLY A 268 35.14 -0.05 2.39
CA GLY A 268 35.64 -0.53 1.10
C GLY A 268 36.92 0.17 0.61
N TRP A 269 37.63 0.95 1.45
CA TRP A 269 38.88 1.56 1.08
C TRP A 269 40.02 0.52 1.07
N ILE A 270 40.71 0.41 -0.06
CA ILE A 270 41.97 -0.33 -0.19
C ILE A 270 43.12 0.61 0.19
N VAL A 271 43.91 0.19 1.13
CA VAL A 271 44.99 0.99 1.74
C VAL A 271 46.32 0.33 1.49
N LEU A 272 47.35 1.13 1.19
CA LEU A 272 48.70 0.66 0.97
C LEU A 272 49.39 0.32 2.31
N LYS A 273 49.97 -0.92 2.40
CA LYS A 273 50.69 -1.42 3.59
C LYS A 273 52.20 -1.53 3.43
N LYS A 274 52.68 -1.72 2.22
CA LYS A 274 54.09 -1.86 1.90
C LYS A 274 54.47 -1.03 0.68
N PRO A 275 55.73 -0.55 0.57
CA PRO A 275 56.20 0.12 -0.65
C PRO A 275 56.01 -0.77 -1.88
N LEU A 276 55.62 -0.15 -2.98
CA LEU A 276 55.36 -0.84 -4.23
C LEU A 276 56.70 -1.19 -4.93
N ASP A 277 56.84 -2.45 -5.37
CA ASP A 277 58.04 -2.99 -6.03
C ASP A 277 57.74 -3.63 -7.40
N ARG A 278 56.50 -3.52 -7.89
CA ARG A 278 56.05 -4.09 -9.17
C ARG A 278 55.28 -3.07 -9.97
N ASP A 279 55.19 -3.31 -11.27
CA ASP A 279 54.45 -2.41 -12.19
C ASP A 279 52.91 -2.58 -12.09
N ARG A 280 52.45 -3.71 -11.56
CA ARG A 280 51.01 -4.03 -11.47
C ARG A 280 50.73 -4.98 -10.32
N TYR A 281 49.57 -4.75 -9.66
CA TYR A 281 48.99 -5.62 -8.64
C TYR A 281 47.58 -6.01 -9.03
N ARG A 282 47.18 -7.26 -8.74
CA ARG A 282 45.85 -7.77 -9.01
C ARG A 282 45.25 -8.35 -7.76
N LEU A 283 44.19 -7.74 -7.32
CA LEU A 283 43.47 -8.10 -6.11
C LEU A 283 42.03 -8.51 -6.47
N ARG A 284 41.37 -9.17 -5.54
CA ARG A 284 39.96 -9.46 -5.60
C ARG A 284 39.33 -9.04 -4.31
N VAL A 285 38.27 -8.26 -4.40
CA VAL A 285 37.44 -7.87 -3.26
C VAL A 285 36.18 -8.69 -3.27
N ARG A 286 35.86 -9.24 -2.11
CA ARG A 286 34.56 -9.87 -1.83
C ARG A 286 33.77 -8.94 -0.97
N ALA A 287 32.53 -8.63 -1.40
CA ALA A 287 31.49 -8.03 -0.61
C ALA A 287 30.59 -9.16 -0.10
N SER A 288 30.39 -9.24 1.20
CA SER A 288 29.47 -10.21 1.83
C SER A 288 28.50 -9.45 2.71
N ASP A 289 27.24 -9.84 2.68
CA ASP A 289 26.27 -9.38 3.67
C ASP A 289 26.51 -10.05 5.05
N ARG A 290 25.67 -9.71 6.02
CA ARG A 290 25.67 -10.29 7.37
C ARG A 290 24.44 -11.15 7.63
N GLY A 291 23.79 -11.62 6.57
CA GLY A 291 22.67 -12.54 6.65
C GLY A 291 23.08 -13.93 7.12
N ASP A 292 22.12 -14.78 7.35
CA ASP A 292 22.33 -16.19 7.74
C ASP A 292 21.45 -17.12 6.88
N PRO A 293 22.01 -17.80 5.87
CA PRO A 293 23.42 -17.78 5.44
C PRO A 293 23.80 -16.47 4.71
N PRO A 294 25.06 -16.04 4.77
CA PRO A 294 25.51 -14.84 4.08
C PRO A 294 25.62 -15.07 2.58
N SER A 295 25.23 -14.07 1.79
CA SER A 295 25.45 -13.99 0.36
C SER A 295 26.69 -13.15 0.06
N SER A 296 27.32 -13.34 -1.10
CA SER A 296 28.52 -12.59 -1.46
C SER A 296 28.72 -12.45 -2.96
N ALA A 297 29.41 -11.40 -3.34
CA ALA A 297 29.89 -11.16 -4.70
C ALA A 297 31.36 -10.79 -4.70
N ASP A 298 32.05 -11.07 -5.81
CA ASP A 298 33.45 -10.78 -5.99
C ASP A 298 33.65 -9.77 -7.14
N VAL A 299 34.67 -8.90 -6.99
CA VAL A 299 35.11 -7.99 -8.06
C VAL A 299 36.62 -7.97 -8.13
N ASP A 300 37.15 -7.93 -9.35
CA ASP A 300 38.59 -7.81 -9.59
C ASP A 300 39.03 -6.35 -9.52
N VAL A 301 40.17 -6.13 -8.87
CA VAL A 301 40.82 -4.83 -8.73
C VAL A 301 42.23 -4.92 -9.35
N GLU A 302 42.49 -4.06 -10.30
CA GLU A 302 43.80 -3.95 -10.96
C GLU A 302 44.42 -2.60 -10.62
N LEU A 303 45.60 -2.63 -10.06
CA LEU A 303 46.37 -1.44 -9.68
C LEU A 303 47.62 -1.35 -10.52
N ASP A 304 47.68 -0.33 -11.38
CA ASP A 304 48.84 -0.04 -12.22
C ASP A 304 49.77 0.95 -11.51
N VAL A 305 51.07 0.59 -11.37
CA VAL A 305 52.04 1.45 -10.73
C VAL A 305 52.66 2.38 -11.76
N VAL A 306 52.57 3.69 -11.53
CA VAL A 306 53.01 4.72 -12.46
C VAL A 306 54.33 5.34 -12.03
N ASP A 307 55.25 5.38 -12.97
CA ASP A 307 56.54 6.05 -12.86
C ASP A 307 56.39 7.58 -13.03
N ARG A 308 57.40 8.33 -12.59
CA ARG A 308 57.43 9.81 -12.64
C ARG A 308 57.21 10.42 -14.03
N ASN A 309 57.57 9.69 -15.09
CA ASN A 309 57.56 10.19 -16.48
C ASN A 309 56.30 9.81 -17.28
N ASN A 310 55.49 8.88 -16.80
CA ASN A 310 54.22 8.50 -17.43
C ASN A 310 53.08 8.73 -16.41
N LYS A 311 52.43 9.87 -16.53
CA LYS A 311 51.36 10.26 -15.62
C LYS A 311 50.03 9.90 -16.25
N PRO A 312 49.07 9.40 -15.44
CA PRO A 312 47.72 9.20 -15.91
C PRO A 312 47.05 10.54 -16.27
N PRO A 313 45.98 10.54 -17.07
CA PRO A 313 45.19 11.71 -17.32
C PRO A 313 44.72 12.35 -16.02
N ILE A 314 44.71 13.68 -16.00
CA ILE A 314 44.34 14.46 -14.82
C ILE A 314 43.01 15.14 -15.10
N TRP A 315 42.02 14.81 -14.32
CA TRP A 315 40.72 15.45 -14.37
C TRP A 315 40.77 16.87 -13.81
N ASP A 316 39.97 17.76 -14.37
CA ASP A 316 39.79 19.11 -13.81
C ASP A 316 39.17 19.03 -12.41
N MET A 317 38.27 18.06 -12.18
CA MET A 317 37.68 17.70 -10.90
C MET A 317 37.59 16.17 -10.76
N SER A 318 37.80 15.65 -9.58
CA SER A 318 37.64 14.22 -9.31
C SER A 318 36.18 13.80 -9.21
N THR A 319 35.30 14.75 -8.86
CA THR A 319 33.87 14.54 -8.76
C THR A 319 33.15 15.74 -9.36
N TYR A 320 32.22 15.47 -10.24
CA TYR A 320 31.37 16.45 -10.90
C TYR A 320 29.96 16.36 -10.35
N GLY A 321 29.40 17.49 -9.93
CA GLY A 321 28.04 17.57 -9.44
C GLY A 321 27.93 17.78 -7.91
N PRO A 322 26.73 17.67 -7.35
CA PRO A 322 25.51 17.20 -8.00
C PRO A 322 25.04 18.12 -9.14
N VAL A 323 24.75 17.52 -10.29
CA VAL A 323 24.11 18.19 -11.42
C VAL A 323 22.62 17.93 -11.31
N HIS A 324 21.83 18.99 -11.22
CA HIS A 324 20.38 18.90 -11.12
C HIS A 324 19.76 18.98 -12.50
N ILE A 325 18.92 18.03 -12.85
CA ILE A 325 18.15 18.01 -14.09
C ILE A 325 16.73 17.55 -13.82
N LYS A 326 15.78 18.11 -14.54
CA LYS A 326 14.39 17.65 -14.48
C LYS A 326 14.25 16.32 -15.19
N GLU A 327 13.42 15.44 -14.67
CA GLU A 327 13.18 14.14 -15.30
C GLU A 327 12.56 14.23 -16.69
N ASN A 328 11.77 15.26 -17.00
CA ASN A 328 11.11 15.45 -18.29
C ASN A 328 12.02 16.00 -19.40
N VAL A 329 13.34 16.05 -19.17
CA VAL A 329 14.27 16.47 -20.22
C VAL A 329 14.27 15.51 -21.40
N THR A 330 14.40 16.02 -22.59
CA THR A 330 14.38 15.21 -23.81
C THR A 330 15.64 14.38 -23.97
N VAL A 331 15.50 13.19 -24.55
CA VAL A 331 16.64 12.36 -24.97
C VAL A 331 17.58 13.17 -25.88
N GLY A 332 18.89 13.06 -25.63
CA GLY A 332 19.93 13.84 -26.29
C GLY A 332 20.34 15.13 -25.57
N THR A 333 19.61 15.53 -24.51
CA THR A 333 19.98 16.69 -23.69
C THR A 333 21.35 16.48 -23.05
N VAL A 334 22.21 17.50 -23.10
CA VAL A 334 23.50 17.51 -22.41
C VAL A 334 23.26 17.78 -20.92
N VAL A 335 23.65 16.85 -20.08
CA VAL A 335 23.57 16.95 -18.62
C VAL A 335 24.71 17.79 -18.07
N THR A 336 25.93 17.39 -18.44
CA THR A 336 27.16 18.09 -18.07
C THR A 336 28.28 17.76 -19.07
N SER A 337 29.33 18.57 -19.04
CA SER A 337 30.53 18.37 -19.83
C SER A 337 31.72 18.25 -18.89
N VAL A 338 32.56 17.26 -19.12
CA VAL A 338 33.76 17.01 -18.32
C VAL A 338 34.99 17.03 -19.23
N LYS A 339 36.15 17.36 -18.65
CA LYS A 339 37.42 17.27 -19.36
C LYS A 339 38.54 16.82 -18.44
N ALA A 340 39.54 16.24 -19.06
CA ALA A 340 40.80 15.88 -18.42
C ALA A 340 41.99 16.26 -19.32
N SER A 341 43.11 16.55 -18.71
CA SER A 341 44.40 16.66 -19.43
C SER A 341 45.05 15.27 -19.56
N SER A 342 45.80 15.05 -20.62
CA SER A 342 46.42 13.74 -20.88
C SER A 342 47.48 13.31 -19.85
N GLY A 343 48.00 14.25 -19.07
CA GLY A 343 49.16 14.00 -18.21
C GLY A 343 50.50 13.83 -18.97
N ILE A 344 50.47 13.89 -20.28
CA ILE A 344 51.65 13.77 -21.15
C ILE A 344 51.97 15.12 -21.76
N GLU A 345 53.20 15.58 -21.58
CA GLU A 345 53.65 16.84 -22.16
C GLU A 345 53.62 16.77 -23.69
N ASN A 346 53.07 17.77 -24.35
CA ASN A 346 52.93 17.88 -25.83
C ASN A 346 52.00 16.82 -26.50
N ASN A 347 51.22 16.08 -25.76
CA ASN A 347 50.21 15.19 -26.33
C ASN A 347 48.85 15.35 -25.63
N PRO A 348 47.97 16.22 -26.13
CA PRO A 348 46.71 16.52 -25.46
C PRO A 348 45.61 15.44 -25.69
N THR A 349 45.91 14.41 -26.46
CA THR A 349 44.92 13.41 -26.85
C THR A 349 44.49 12.54 -25.68
N VAL A 350 43.20 12.52 -25.42
CA VAL A 350 42.56 11.65 -24.43
C VAL A 350 41.31 10.99 -25.03
N PHE A 351 41.00 9.82 -24.53
CA PHE A 351 39.80 9.05 -24.90
C PHE A 351 38.92 8.86 -23.67
N TYR A 352 37.67 9.23 -23.78
CA TYR A 352 36.72 9.07 -22.69
C TYR A 352 35.80 7.87 -22.92
N ARG A 353 35.46 7.21 -21.85
CA ARG A 353 34.50 6.12 -21.84
C ARG A 353 33.59 6.24 -20.62
N LEU A 354 32.30 6.18 -20.84
CA LEU A 354 31.34 6.01 -19.75
C LEU A 354 31.32 4.54 -19.36
N MET A 355 31.65 4.28 -18.10
CA MET A 355 31.75 2.91 -17.61
C MET A 355 30.36 2.37 -17.30
N PRO A 356 30.01 1.18 -17.76
CA PRO A 356 28.77 0.53 -17.36
C PRO A 356 28.88 0.08 -15.90
N GLY A 357 27.90 0.43 -15.10
CA GLY A 357 27.77 -0.05 -13.73
C GLY A 357 26.90 -1.31 -13.62
N SER A 358 26.73 -1.77 -12.41
CA SER A 358 25.93 -2.97 -12.11
C SER A 358 24.48 -2.65 -11.73
N THR A 359 24.19 -1.42 -11.37
CA THR A 359 22.86 -0.94 -10.94
C THR A 359 22.29 0.08 -11.93
N ALA A 360 20.99 0.31 -11.86
CA ALA A 360 20.33 1.35 -12.65
C ALA A 360 20.95 2.73 -12.39
N GLN A 361 21.26 3.05 -11.13
CA GLN A 361 21.88 4.31 -10.69
C GLN A 361 23.32 4.47 -11.25
N THR A 362 23.98 3.40 -11.55
CA THR A 362 25.35 3.38 -12.10
C THR A 362 25.38 3.10 -13.61
N ASN A 363 24.30 3.40 -14.31
CA ASN A 363 24.18 3.31 -15.78
C ASN A 363 24.16 1.88 -16.37
N LYS A 364 23.70 0.88 -15.63
CA LYS A 364 23.53 -0.51 -16.10
C LYS A 364 22.73 -0.60 -17.40
N PHE A 365 21.68 0.20 -17.50
CA PHE A 365 20.75 0.18 -18.64
C PHE A 365 21.07 1.23 -19.71
N HIS A 366 22.27 1.85 -19.66
CA HIS A 366 22.66 2.89 -20.61
C HIS A 366 21.70 4.07 -20.67
N THR A 367 21.17 4.49 -19.51
CA THR A 367 20.31 5.67 -19.38
C THR A 367 21.01 6.93 -19.83
N PHE A 368 22.32 6.98 -19.71
CA PHE A 368 23.19 8.04 -20.21
C PHE A 368 24.21 7.49 -21.20
N TYR A 369 24.61 8.34 -22.13
CA TYR A 369 25.72 8.06 -23.05
C TYR A 369 26.68 9.24 -23.10
N LEU A 370 27.88 8.99 -23.62
CA LEU A 370 28.94 9.96 -23.72
C LEU A 370 29.18 10.32 -25.19
N GLN A 371 29.28 11.60 -25.48
CA GLN A 371 29.70 12.13 -26.77
C GLN A 371 30.93 12.99 -26.61
N GLN A 372 32.03 12.62 -27.29
CA GLN A 372 33.26 13.43 -27.29
C GLN A 372 33.14 14.57 -28.31
N ARG A 373 33.66 15.73 -27.94
CA ARG A 373 33.84 16.88 -28.85
C ARG A 373 35.19 17.54 -28.64
N ALA A 374 35.73 18.07 -29.70
CA ALA A 374 36.95 18.90 -29.66
C ALA A 374 36.55 20.38 -29.58
N ASP A 375 37.14 21.09 -28.63
CA ASP A 375 36.92 22.53 -28.47
C ASP A 375 38.16 23.19 -27.86
N ASN A 376 38.67 24.24 -28.52
CA ASN A 376 39.80 25.05 -28.08
C ASN A 376 41.07 24.21 -27.74
N GLY A 377 41.36 23.17 -28.53
CA GLY A 377 42.52 22.30 -28.32
C GLY A 377 42.39 21.26 -27.22
N PHE A 378 41.21 21.16 -26.60
CA PHE A 378 40.89 20.15 -25.62
C PHE A 378 39.79 19.20 -26.13
N THR A 379 39.85 17.95 -25.67
CA THR A 379 38.78 16.97 -25.88
C THR A 379 37.87 17.00 -24.65
N TRP A 380 36.62 17.29 -24.89
CA TRP A 380 35.55 17.27 -23.88
C TRP A 380 34.70 16.01 -24.02
N ALA A 381 34.12 15.57 -22.92
CA ALA A 381 33.11 14.55 -22.91
C ALA A 381 31.80 15.13 -22.42
N ASP A 382 30.82 15.16 -23.32
CA ASP A 382 29.45 15.57 -23.00
C ASP A 382 28.65 14.34 -22.59
N ILE A 383 28.11 14.34 -21.38
CA ILE A 383 27.20 13.30 -20.89
C ILE A 383 25.79 13.69 -21.29
N LYS A 384 25.11 12.80 -21.98
CA LYS A 384 23.79 13.04 -22.54
C LYS A 384 22.78 12.00 -22.09
N VAL A 385 21.52 12.43 -21.99
CA VAL A 385 20.39 11.56 -21.72
C VAL A 385 20.16 10.63 -22.91
N ASN A 386 20.08 9.32 -22.70
CA ASN A 386 19.84 8.30 -23.72
C ASN A 386 18.45 7.68 -23.62
N GLN A 387 17.88 7.63 -22.43
CA GLN A 387 16.54 7.11 -22.18
C GLN A 387 15.73 8.11 -21.35
N PRO A 388 14.40 8.10 -21.45
CA PRO A 388 13.57 8.91 -20.57
C PRO A 388 13.93 8.67 -19.10
N LEU A 389 13.93 9.74 -18.33
CA LEU A 389 14.19 9.73 -16.90
C LEU A 389 12.86 9.67 -16.15
N ASP A 390 12.86 9.17 -14.94
CA ASP A 390 11.69 8.96 -14.10
C ASP A 390 12.16 9.09 -12.63
N TYR A 391 11.71 10.16 -11.98
CA TYR A 391 12.12 10.49 -10.61
C TYR A 391 11.53 9.51 -9.59
N GLU A 392 10.34 8.97 -9.87
CA GLU A 392 9.66 8.01 -8.99
C GLU A 392 10.39 6.69 -8.93
N SER A 393 11.04 6.31 -10.03
CA SER A 393 11.87 5.10 -10.11
C SER A 393 13.29 5.33 -9.61
N ILE A 394 13.95 6.41 -10.06
CA ILE A 394 15.37 6.65 -9.74
C ILE A 394 15.60 8.15 -9.53
N LYS A 395 15.95 8.53 -8.31
CA LYS A 395 16.15 9.94 -7.93
C LYS A 395 17.54 10.49 -8.22
N GLU A 396 18.53 9.62 -8.28
CA GLU A 396 19.91 10.01 -8.42
C GLU A 396 20.71 8.98 -9.22
N TYR A 397 21.75 9.46 -9.91
CA TYR A 397 22.69 8.64 -10.65
C TYR A 397 24.12 8.98 -10.26
N ASN A 398 24.94 7.95 -10.17
CA ASN A 398 26.36 8.05 -9.88
C ASN A 398 27.16 7.38 -11.01
N LEU A 399 27.57 8.19 -11.99
CA LEU A 399 28.19 7.72 -13.20
C LEU A 399 29.71 7.73 -13.06
N THR A 400 30.36 6.69 -13.54
CA THR A 400 31.82 6.63 -13.62
C THR A 400 32.28 6.87 -15.04
N ILE A 401 33.16 7.85 -15.22
CA ILE A 401 33.82 8.14 -16.49
C ILE A 401 35.28 7.78 -16.35
N ARG A 402 35.77 7.03 -17.30
CA ARG A 402 37.18 6.69 -17.46
C ARG A 402 37.75 7.51 -18.59
N VAL A 403 38.93 8.05 -18.39
CA VAL A 403 39.73 8.72 -19.41
C VAL A 403 41.08 7.98 -19.56
N GLU A 404 41.51 7.81 -20.80
CA GLU A 404 42.76 7.16 -21.14
C GLU A 404 43.60 8.14 -21.98
N ASN A 405 44.94 8.19 -21.72
CA ASN A 405 45.85 8.94 -22.55
C ASN A 405 46.30 8.11 -23.76
N ASN A 406 47.06 8.73 -24.67
CA ASN A 406 47.60 8.10 -25.86
C ASN A 406 49.13 7.89 -25.71
N GLY A 407 49.58 7.48 -24.53
CA GLY A 407 50.98 7.16 -24.29
C GLY A 407 51.38 5.78 -24.78
N ALA A 408 52.69 5.49 -24.81
CA ALA A 408 53.20 4.19 -25.19
C ALA A 408 52.68 3.05 -24.27
N GLN A 409 52.52 3.34 -23.02
CA GLN A 409 51.68 2.59 -22.07
C GLN A 409 50.47 3.46 -21.79
N GLN A 410 49.30 3.02 -22.22
CA GLN A 410 48.07 3.74 -21.93
C GLN A 410 47.76 3.72 -20.44
N LEU A 411 47.74 4.88 -19.86
CA LEU A 411 47.32 5.07 -18.48
C LEU A 411 45.93 5.68 -18.45
N ALA A 412 45.14 5.32 -17.44
CA ALA A 412 43.79 5.75 -17.27
C ALA A 412 43.58 6.37 -15.89
N SER A 413 42.58 7.20 -15.79
CA SER A 413 42.01 7.65 -14.53
C SER A 413 40.48 7.75 -14.62
N GLU A 414 39.84 7.77 -13.49
CA GLU A 414 38.38 7.79 -13.41
C GLU A 414 37.90 9.00 -12.61
N ALA A 415 36.74 9.49 -12.97
CA ALA A 415 36.01 10.52 -12.25
C ALA A 415 34.54 10.12 -12.11
N THR A 416 33.91 10.67 -11.11
CA THR A 416 32.49 10.43 -10.83
C THR A 416 31.66 11.63 -11.25
N VAL A 417 30.53 11.38 -11.87
CA VAL A 417 29.50 12.39 -12.16
C VAL A 417 28.26 12.03 -11.39
N TYR A 418 27.88 12.94 -10.51
CA TYR A 418 26.70 12.81 -9.68
C TYR A 418 25.56 13.62 -10.24
N ILE A 419 24.45 12.97 -10.56
CA ILE A 419 23.28 13.58 -11.16
C ILE A 419 22.11 13.37 -10.22
N MET A 420 21.41 14.45 -9.90
CA MET A 420 20.15 14.41 -9.11
C MET A 420 19.01 14.82 -10.02
N LEU A 421 17.97 14.00 -10.06
CA LEU A 421 16.75 14.35 -10.76
C LEU A 421 15.94 15.35 -9.93
N GLU A 422 15.26 16.23 -10.63
CA GLU A 422 14.23 17.11 -10.09
C GLU A 422 12.88 16.60 -10.56
N ASP A 423 12.03 16.36 -9.60
CA ASP A 423 10.66 15.93 -9.77
C ASP A 423 9.86 16.95 -10.59
N VAL A 424 9.02 16.48 -11.48
CA VAL A 424 8.04 17.29 -12.19
C VAL A 424 6.66 16.66 -12.01
N ASN A 425 5.63 17.48 -12.04
CA ASN A 425 4.27 17.04 -11.85
C ASN A 425 3.73 16.32 -13.08
N ASP A 426 4.05 15.05 -13.25
CA ASP A 426 3.65 14.23 -14.40
C ASP A 426 2.81 12.98 -14.06
N GLU A 427 2.71 12.63 -12.79
CA GLU A 427 1.77 11.63 -12.30
C GLU A 427 0.36 12.21 -12.08
N ILE A 428 -0.62 11.39 -11.87
CA ILE A 428 -2.00 11.80 -11.57
C ILE A 428 -2.45 11.18 -10.25
N PRO A 429 -3.22 11.90 -9.43
CA PRO A 429 -3.81 11.31 -8.25
C PRO A 429 -4.74 10.16 -8.62
N LEU A 430 -4.55 8.99 -8.03
CA LEU A 430 -5.39 7.81 -8.23
C LEU A 430 -6.17 7.50 -6.96
N PHE A 431 -7.50 7.40 -7.09
CA PHE A 431 -8.33 6.96 -5.98
C PHE A 431 -8.01 5.52 -5.59
N THR A 432 -7.89 5.29 -4.30
CA THR A 432 -7.54 3.97 -3.74
C THR A 432 -8.74 3.04 -3.66
N GLU A 433 -9.95 3.58 -3.54
CA GLU A 433 -11.18 2.79 -3.36
C GLU A 433 -12.38 3.43 -4.07
N ARG A 434 -13.36 2.60 -4.43
CA ARG A 434 -14.71 3.01 -4.80
C ARG A 434 -15.63 2.64 -3.64
N GLU A 435 -16.24 3.65 -3.02
CA GLU A 435 -17.12 3.43 -1.89
C GLU A 435 -18.59 3.51 -2.29
N GLN A 436 -19.37 2.60 -1.74
CA GLN A 436 -20.84 2.73 -1.66
C GLN A 436 -21.15 2.88 -0.19
N GLU A 437 -21.67 4.05 0.16
CA GLU A 437 -21.98 4.37 1.55
C GLU A 437 -23.44 4.68 1.73
N THR A 438 -23.91 4.52 2.95
CA THR A 438 -25.29 4.81 3.31
C THR A 438 -25.35 5.94 4.31
N VAL A 439 -26.30 6.83 4.11
CA VAL A 439 -26.68 7.86 5.08
C VAL A 439 -28.15 7.66 5.42
N LEU A 440 -28.48 7.75 6.69
CA LEU A 440 -29.87 7.65 7.14
C LEU A 440 -30.68 8.88 6.67
N GLU A 441 -31.91 8.67 6.26
CA GLU A 441 -32.81 9.79 6.02
C GLU A 441 -33.07 10.55 7.32
N GLY A 442 -33.32 11.83 7.20
CA GLY A 442 -33.57 12.68 8.35
C GLY A 442 -32.37 13.13 9.13
N GLU A 443 -31.16 12.63 8.79
CA GLU A 443 -29.93 13.12 9.40
C GLU A 443 -29.70 14.61 9.09
N PRO A 444 -29.10 15.36 10.04
CA PRO A 444 -28.88 16.79 9.87
C PRO A 444 -27.88 17.10 8.74
N ILE A 445 -27.98 18.29 8.16
CA ILE A 445 -27.00 18.82 7.23
C ILE A 445 -25.62 18.84 7.91
N GLY A 446 -24.57 18.46 7.18
CA GLY A 446 -23.20 18.34 7.68
C GLY A 446 -22.89 16.97 8.30
N THR A 447 -23.78 15.99 8.16
CA THR A 447 -23.48 14.61 8.55
C THR A 447 -22.40 14.04 7.64
N LYS A 448 -21.35 13.47 8.23
CA LYS A 448 -20.27 12.79 7.49
C LYS A 448 -20.83 11.51 6.86
N VAL A 449 -20.64 11.38 5.56
CA VAL A 449 -21.06 10.20 4.79
C VAL A 449 -19.90 9.22 4.67
N THR A 450 -18.78 9.68 4.14
CA THR A 450 -17.59 8.87 3.91
C THR A 450 -16.36 9.75 3.75
N GLN A 451 -15.23 9.14 3.46
CA GLN A 451 -13.97 9.80 3.12
C GLN A 451 -13.32 9.10 1.95
N VAL A 452 -13.10 9.82 0.87
CA VAL A 452 -12.37 9.31 -0.29
C VAL A 452 -10.89 9.60 -0.14
N ASN A 453 -10.04 8.68 -0.61
CA ASN A 453 -8.60 8.82 -0.61
C ASN A 453 -8.05 8.62 -2.02
N ALA A 454 -7.12 9.49 -2.40
CA ALA A 454 -6.33 9.34 -3.61
C ALA A 454 -4.85 9.51 -3.27
N ILE A 455 -4.01 8.81 -4.00
CA ILE A 455 -2.56 8.84 -3.87
C ILE A 455 -1.99 9.37 -5.16
N ASP A 456 -1.13 10.35 -5.04
CA ASP A 456 -0.26 10.83 -6.09
C ASP A 456 1.13 10.22 -5.89
N LYS A 457 1.74 9.74 -6.96
CA LYS A 457 3.05 9.10 -6.92
C LYS A 457 4.21 10.05 -7.06
N ASP A 458 3.95 11.31 -7.47
CA ASP A 458 5.01 12.32 -7.56
C ASP A 458 5.83 12.39 -6.26
N GLY A 459 7.12 12.62 -6.39
CA GLY A 459 8.05 12.46 -5.29
C GLY A 459 8.11 13.64 -4.32
N THR A 460 7.67 14.83 -4.73
CA THR A 460 7.89 16.07 -3.96
C THR A 460 6.64 16.91 -3.78
N PHE A 461 6.61 17.66 -2.68
CA PHE A 461 5.62 18.72 -2.48
C PHE A 461 5.94 19.93 -3.40
N PRO A 462 4.95 20.56 -4.06
CA PRO A 462 3.51 20.31 -3.97
C PRO A 462 2.94 19.32 -5.00
N ASN A 463 3.78 18.66 -5.81
CA ASN A 463 3.36 17.75 -6.87
C ASN A 463 2.50 16.60 -6.31
N ASN A 464 2.93 16.00 -5.21
CA ASN A 464 2.24 14.90 -4.52
C ASN A 464 1.13 15.33 -3.54
N GLN A 465 0.77 16.60 -3.51
CA GLN A 465 -0.29 17.09 -2.63
C GLN A 465 -1.64 16.93 -3.30
N VAL A 466 -2.51 16.12 -2.74
CA VAL A 466 -3.84 15.83 -3.30
C VAL A 466 -4.90 16.73 -2.70
N TYR A 467 -5.77 17.26 -3.55
CA TYR A 467 -6.96 18.02 -3.20
C TYR A 467 -8.21 17.40 -3.85
N TYR A 468 -9.33 17.44 -3.14
CA TYR A 468 -10.56 16.79 -3.54
C TYR A 468 -11.64 17.79 -3.92
N TYR A 469 -12.37 17.50 -4.99
CA TYR A 469 -13.43 18.34 -5.52
C TYR A 469 -14.64 17.51 -5.95
N ILE A 470 -15.81 18.10 -5.87
CA ILE A 470 -17.00 17.55 -6.52
C ILE A 470 -17.01 18.04 -7.96
N VAL A 471 -17.15 17.11 -8.91
CA VAL A 471 -17.16 17.45 -10.33
C VAL A 471 -18.39 18.32 -10.64
N ASP A 472 -18.16 19.54 -11.14
CA ASP A 472 -19.24 20.43 -11.56
C ASP A 472 -19.71 20.10 -12.99
N SER A 473 -20.55 19.09 -13.09
CA SER A 473 -21.13 18.60 -14.33
C SER A 473 -22.64 18.46 -14.19
N PRO A 474 -23.42 18.74 -15.23
CA PRO A 474 -24.87 18.45 -15.22
C PRO A 474 -25.21 16.97 -15.04
N ARG A 475 -24.24 16.08 -15.24
CA ARG A 475 -24.41 14.62 -15.05
C ARG A 475 -24.13 14.18 -13.63
N ASN A 476 -23.43 15.00 -12.83
CA ASN A 476 -23.14 14.71 -11.44
C ASN A 476 -24.32 15.12 -10.56
N GLU A 477 -25.25 14.21 -10.35
CA GLU A 477 -26.46 14.46 -9.57
C GLU A 477 -26.14 14.82 -8.10
N GLY A 478 -25.08 14.24 -7.55
CA GLY A 478 -24.68 14.40 -6.16
C GLY A 478 -24.15 15.79 -5.80
N LYS A 479 -23.73 16.59 -6.77
CA LYS A 479 -23.07 17.89 -6.54
C LYS A 479 -23.90 18.89 -5.73
N ASP A 480 -25.23 18.81 -5.85
CA ASP A 480 -26.13 19.71 -5.15
C ASP A 480 -26.51 19.21 -3.75
N PHE A 481 -26.23 17.94 -3.46
CA PHE A 481 -26.64 17.24 -2.24
C PHE A 481 -25.49 17.00 -1.25
N PHE A 482 -24.25 17.03 -1.73
CA PHE A 482 -23.07 16.75 -0.92
C PHE A 482 -22.03 17.87 -1.03
N GLU A 483 -21.18 17.97 -0.05
CA GLU A 483 -19.95 18.77 -0.05
C GLU A 483 -18.76 17.90 0.33
N ILE A 484 -17.59 18.27 -0.15
CA ILE A 484 -16.34 17.57 0.12
C ILE A 484 -15.34 18.52 0.78
N SER A 485 -14.62 18.01 1.77
CA SER A 485 -13.46 18.69 2.30
C SER A 485 -12.31 18.59 1.30
N MET A 486 -11.90 19.72 0.77
CA MET A 486 -10.85 19.81 -0.25
C MET A 486 -9.53 19.17 0.21
N GLN A 487 -9.22 19.20 1.51
CA GLN A 487 -7.95 18.72 2.05
C GLN A 487 -8.01 17.27 2.54
N THR A 488 -9.16 16.85 3.08
CA THR A 488 -9.27 15.54 3.73
C THR A 488 -10.03 14.51 2.91
N GLY A 489 -10.77 14.94 1.86
CA GLY A 489 -11.64 14.05 1.10
C GLY A 489 -12.90 13.60 1.84
N GLU A 490 -13.18 14.16 3.02
CA GLU A 490 -14.40 13.87 3.76
C GLU A 490 -15.62 14.46 3.06
N ILE A 491 -16.64 13.63 2.89
CA ILE A 491 -17.90 13.98 2.22
C ILE A 491 -19.01 14.13 3.25
N PHE A 492 -19.72 15.25 3.15
CA PHE A 492 -20.79 15.61 4.08
C PHE A 492 -22.09 15.89 3.33
N THR A 493 -23.20 15.75 4.02
CA THR A 493 -24.52 16.06 3.48
C THR A 493 -24.77 17.58 3.45
N LYS A 494 -25.31 18.10 2.35
CA LYS A 494 -25.78 19.50 2.21
C LYS A 494 -27.29 19.65 2.40
N VAL A 495 -28.01 18.55 2.44
CA VAL A 495 -29.46 18.50 2.58
C VAL A 495 -29.86 17.44 3.59
N VAL A 496 -31.06 17.52 4.10
CA VAL A 496 -31.70 16.42 4.82
C VAL A 496 -32.36 15.51 3.79
N PHE A 497 -31.99 14.25 3.77
CA PHE A 497 -32.47 13.28 2.80
C PHE A 497 -33.84 12.72 3.20
N ASP A 498 -34.60 12.35 2.20
CA ASP A 498 -35.92 11.74 2.28
C ASP A 498 -35.94 10.58 1.25
N ARG A 499 -35.90 9.35 1.75
CA ARG A 499 -35.76 8.14 0.94
C ARG A 499 -36.92 7.95 -0.02
N GLU A 500 -38.14 8.38 0.39
CA GLU A 500 -39.34 8.28 -0.44
C GLU A 500 -39.28 9.20 -1.66
N LYS A 501 -38.45 10.25 -1.62
CA LYS A 501 -38.22 11.12 -2.76
C LYS A 501 -37.13 10.54 -3.68
N GLN A 502 -36.01 10.10 -3.09
CA GLN A 502 -34.92 9.51 -3.84
C GLN A 502 -34.08 8.64 -2.90
N GLY A 503 -33.97 7.33 -3.20
CA GLY A 503 -33.32 6.35 -2.35
C GLY A 503 -31.83 6.13 -2.67
N ALA A 504 -31.30 6.72 -3.75
CA ALA A 504 -29.89 6.61 -4.11
C ALA A 504 -29.41 7.86 -4.85
N TYR A 505 -28.17 8.21 -4.65
CA TYR A 505 -27.50 9.36 -5.28
C TYR A 505 -26.15 8.93 -5.83
N ALA A 506 -25.81 9.34 -7.04
CA ALA A 506 -24.48 9.18 -7.59
C ALA A 506 -23.72 10.50 -7.41
N LEU A 507 -22.55 10.41 -6.78
CA LEU A 507 -21.64 11.54 -6.61
C LEU A 507 -20.34 11.28 -7.35
N GLU A 508 -20.00 12.17 -8.28
CA GLU A 508 -18.73 12.13 -9.00
C GLU A 508 -17.76 13.11 -8.34
N VAL A 509 -16.62 12.58 -7.92
CA VAL A 509 -15.56 13.34 -7.27
C VAL A 509 -14.28 13.29 -8.09
N GLU A 510 -13.47 14.32 -7.98
CA GLU A 510 -12.20 14.49 -8.68
C GLU A 510 -11.10 14.75 -7.64
N ALA A 511 -9.97 14.11 -7.82
CA ALA A 511 -8.76 14.38 -7.08
C ALA A 511 -7.79 15.14 -7.99
N ARG A 512 -7.22 16.26 -7.51
CA ARG A 512 -6.23 17.07 -8.22
C ARG A 512 -4.99 17.21 -7.35
N ASP A 513 -3.84 17.24 -8.00
CA ASP A 513 -2.59 17.59 -7.32
C ASP A 513 -2.49 19.11 -7.02
N GLY A 514 -1.40 19.49 -6.35
CA GLY A 514 -1.17 20.86 -5.88
C GLY A 514 -0.35 21.73 -6.83
N ALA A 515 0.05 21.23 -8.00
CA ALA A 515 0.98 21.89 -8.90
C ALA A 515 0.51 21.88 -10.36
N PRO A 516 1.01 22.80 -11.21
CA PRO A 516 0.76 22.76 -12.66
C PRO A 516 1.37 21.51 -13.28
N SER A 517 0.62 20.80 -14.12
CA SER A 517 1.06 19.60 -14.81
C SER A 517 2.24 19.86 -15.77
N ALA A 518 3.19 18.95 -15.75
CA ALA A 518 4.26 18.86 -16.74
C ALA A 518 3.92 17.95 -17.93
N ARG A 519 2.74 17.33 -17.94
CA ARG A 519 2.28 16.40 -18.97
C ARG A 519 2.01 17.15 -20.29
N PRO A 520 2.27 16.52 -21.44
CA PRO A 520 1.93 17.10 -22.74
C PRO A 520 0.44 17.42 -22.85
N ASN A 521 0.10 18.60 -23.40
CA ASN A 521 -1.27 19.08 -23.62
C ASN A 521 -2.11 19.31 -22.35
N SER A 522 -1.48 19.47 -21.19
CA SER A 522 -2.17 19.74 -19.93
C SER A 522 -2.49 21.23 -19.71
N GLU A 523 -1.98 22.15 -20.54
CA GLU A 523 -2.14 23.61 -20.44
C GLU A 523 -1.77 24.18 -19.06
N ASN A 524 -0.84 23.56 -18.35
CA ASN A 524 -0.41 23.90 -16.98
C ASN A 524 -1.54 23.86 -15.94
N GLN A 525 -2.59 23.08 -16.17
CA GLN A 525 -3.58 22.76 -15.15
C GLN A 525 -3.03 21.67 -14.22
N PRO A 526 -3.49 21.59 -12.95
CA PRO A 526 -3.18 20.45 -12.09
C PRO A 526 -3.60 19.13 -12.76
N ASN A 527 -2.86 18.04 -12.49
CA ASN A 527 -3.27 16.71 -12.91
C ASN A 527 -4.49 16.25 -12.12
N SER A 528 -5.38 15.51 -12.78
CA SER A 528 -6.63 15.05 -12.17
C SER A 528 -7.14 13.74 -12.78
#